data_9785eada6139b39a62a4a33f3d820abb
#
_entry.id   9785eada6139b39a62a4a33f3d820abb
#
_cell.length_a   1.000
_cell.length_b   1.000
_cell.length_c   1.000
_cell.angle_alpha   90.00
_cell.angle_beta   90.00
_cell.angle_gamma   90.00
#
_symmetry.space_group_name_H-M   'P 1'
#
loop_
_entity.id
_entity.type
_entity.pdbx_description
1 polymer ?
#
loop_
_entity_poly.entity_id
_entity_poly.type
_entity_poly.pdbx_seq_one_letter_code
_entity_poly.pdbx_strand_id
1 'polypeptide(L)'
;MGLSSVRLDKVEYKSSKGPIIYVSGVDMLDGTPIYDIKPYLAYADSHPQASDGFAAEHRWDTVHVIWRDEALKSCMDEDTRITVEHILAQDPRAAYNKAKDYIYGMRYGSFDIRFVADSHAGTIEIVDVVECIDGYHKVK
;
A
#
# COMPACT_ATOMS: atom_id res chain seq x y z
N MET A 1 16.33 -4.05 13.34
CA MET A 1 16.76 -4.36 11.97
C MET A 1 15.69 -5.25 11.36
N GLY A 2 15.11 -4.86 10.25
CA GLY A 2 14.09 -5.64 9.52
C GLY A 2 14.72 -6.45 8.39
N LEU A 3 14.01 -7.47 7.92
CA LEU A 3 14.34 -8.25 6.74
C LEU A 3 13.10 -8.26 5.84
N SER A 4 13.25 -7.82 4.59
CA SER A 4 12.18 -7.84 3.60
C SER A 4 12.65 -8.61 2.37
N SER A 5 11.81 -9.53 1.89
CA SER A 5 12.04 -10.20 0.61
C SER A 5 11.39 -9.38 -0.50
N VAL A 6 12.14 -9.18 -1.58
CA VAL A 6 11.71 -8.35 -2.71
C VAL A 6 11.97 -9.06 -4.03
N ARG A 7 11.22 -8.73 -5.06
CA ARG A 7 11.52 -9.22 -6.41
C ARG A 7 12.54 -8.30 -7.07
N LEU A 8 13.62 -8.88 -7.62
CA LEU A 8 14.58 -8.16 -8.44
C LEU A 8 13.98 -7.93 -9.83
N ASP A 9 13.82 -6.68 -10.23
CA ASP A 9 13.30 -6.31 -11.55
C ASP A 9 14.44 -6.01 -12.53
N LYS A 10 15.45 -5.22 -12.10
CA LYS A 10 16.54 -4.76 -12.96
C LYS A 10 17.77 -4.36 -12.14
N VAL A 11 18.95 -4.52 -12.72
CA VAL A 11 20.19 -3.92 -12.22
C VAL A 11 20.79 -3.00 -13.29
N GLU A 12 21.03 -1.76 -12.94
CA GLU A 12 21.69 -0.77 -13.78
C GLU A 12 23.10 -0.51 -13.25
N TYR A 13 24.10 -0.97 -13.97
CA TYR A 13 25.50 -0.90 -13.53
C TYR A 13 26.17 0.46 -13.78
N LYS A 14 25.68 1.22 -14.75
CA LYS A 14 26.31 2.47 -15.22
C LYS A 14 25.35 3.65 -15.03
N SER A 15 25.15 4.07 -13.79
CA SER A 15 24.45 5.33 -13.50
C SER A 15 25.42 6.34 -12.91
N SER A 16 25.04 7.63 -12.92
CA SER A 16 25.82 8.71 -12.28
C SER A 16 25.92 8.55 -10.76
N LYS A 17 25.05 7.72 -10.16
CA LYS A 17 25.00 7.43 -8.72
C LYS A 17 25.66 6.10 -8.34
N GLY A 18 26.29 5.40 -9.30
CA GLY A 18 26.81 4.05 -9.14
C GLY A 18 25.74 2.99 -9.52
N PRO A 19 25.96 1.71 -9.19
CA PRO A 19 24.99 0.66 -9.49
C PRO A 19 23.67 0.89 -8.78
N ILE A 20 22.56 0.72 -9.52
CA ILE A 20 21.20 0.85 -8.99
C ILE A 20 20.48 -0.48 -9.16
N ILE A 21 19.80 -0.93 -8.11
CA ILE A 21 18.99 -2.14 -8.10
C ILE A 21 17.53 -1.73 -8.02
N TYR A 22 16.74 -2.14 -9.02
CA TYR A 22 15.29 -1.92 -9.06
C TYR A 22 14.59 -3.16 -8.54
N VAL A 23 13.67 -2.97 -7.59
CA VAL A 23 12.95 -4.05 -6.92
C VAL A 23 11.47 -3.73 -6.78
N SER A 24 10.65 -4.78 -6.71
CA SER A 24 9.22 -4.69 -6.43
C SER A 24 8.86 -5.43 -5.14
N GLY A 25 7.77 -5.00 -4.49
CA GLY A 25 7.28 -5.60 -3.24
C GLY A 25 8.06 -5.14 -2.01
N VAL A 26 8.47 -3.89 -2.01
CA VAL A 26 9.22 -3.26 -0.90
C VAL A 26 8.30 -2.92 0.25
N ASP A 27 8.65 -3.36 1.46
CA ASP A 27 8.01 -3.00 2.73
C ASP A 27 8.99 -2.16 3.57
N MET A 28 9.27 -0.95 3.10
CA MET A 28 10.14 0.00 3.80
C MET A 28 9.86 1.43 3.34
N LEU A 29 10.13 2.39 4.19
CA LEU A 29 9.99 3.81 3.90
C LEU A 29 11.10 4.30 2.96
N ASP A 30 10.80 5.36 2.19
CA ASP A 30 11.81 6.05 1.40
C ASP A 30 12.96 6.55 2.28
N GLY A 31 14.19 6.45 1.76
CA GLY A 31 15.40 6.79 2.50
C GLY A 31 15.85 5.76 3.53
N THR A 32 15.16 4.61 3.66
CA THR A 32 15.61 3.53 4.56
C THR A 32 16.98 2.99 4.12
N PRO A 33 18.00 3.00 5.00
CA PRO A 33 19.32 2.49 4.65
C PRO A 33 19.31 0.96 4.53
N ILE A 34 19.90 0.45 3.46
CA ILE A 34 20.10 -0.98 3.22
C ILE A 34 21.48 -1.37 3.72
N TYR A 35 21.58 -2.30 4.65
CA TYR A 35 22.83 -2.76 5.23
C TYR A 35 23.40 -3.98 4.52
N ASP A 36 22.53 -4.84 3.99
CA ASP A 36 22.94 -6.08 3.33
C ASP A 36 21.90 -6.53 2.32
N ILE A 37 22.35 -7.23 1.27
CA ILE A 37 21.51 -7.84 0.24
C ILE A 37 22.00 -9.26 0.04
N LYS A 38 21.10 -10.23 0.17
CA LYS A 38 21.41 -11.63 -0.11
C LYS A 38 20.41 -12.23 -1.10
N PRO A 39 20.80 -13.24 -1.89
CA PRO A 39 19.86 -13.94 -2.75
C PRO A 39 18.82 -14.70 -1.89
N TYR A 40 17.56 -14.69 -2.35
CA TYR A 40 16.52 -15.55 -1.79
C TYR A 40 16.73 -17.00 -2.27
N LEU A 41 16.81 -17.91 -1.33
CA LEU A 41 17.02 -19.34 -1.59
C LEU A 41 15.77 -20.10 -1.17
N ALA A 42 14.92 -20.44 -2.13
CA ALA A 42 13.61 -21.07 -1.86
C ALA A 42 13.70 -22.34 -0.98
N TYR A 43 14.75 -23.14 -1.14
CA TYR A 43 14.96 -24.35 -0.35
C TYR A 43 15.33 -24.07 1.12
N ALA A 44 15.85 -22.89 1.44
CA ALA A 44 16.28 -22.50 2.78
C ALA A 44 15.37 -21.42 3.40
N ASP A 45 14.87 -20.49 2.58
CA ASP A 45 14.14 -19.31 3.04
C ASP A 45 12.61 -19.50 3.00
N SER A 46 12.10 -20.49 2.25
CA SER A 46 10.67 -20.76 2.14
C SER A 46 10.20 -21.76 3.19
N HIS A 47 9.16 -21.40 3.92
CA HIS A 47 8.51 -22.26 4.92
C HIS A 47 7.02 -22.44 4.60
N PRO A 48 6.64 -23.17 3.52
CA PRO A 48 5.23 -23.27 3.08
C PRO A 48 4.31 -23.92 4.12
N GLN A 49 4.88 -24.63 5.09
CA GLN A 49 4.14 -25.32 6.16
C GLN A 49 4.15 -24.51 7.48
N ALA A 50 4.71 -23.30 7.47
CA ALA A 50 4.68 -22.45 8.66
C ALA A 50 3.23 -22.12 9.03
N SER A 51 2.94 -22.16 10.32
CA SER A 51 1.66 -21.70 10.83
C SER A 51 1.64 -20.17 10.84
N ASP A 52 0.58 -19.58 10.30
CA ASP A 52 0.35 -18.14 10.36
C ASP A 52 0.03 -17.64 11.79
N GLY A 53 -0.11 -18.57 12.75
CA GLY A 53 -0.38 -18.27 14.15
C GLY A 53 -1.57 -17.32 14.31
N PHE A 54 -1.38 -16.25 15.06
CA PHE A 54 -2.38 -15.22 15.29
C PHE A 54 -3.00 -14.65 13.99
N ALA A 55 -2.23 -14.53 12.92
CA ALA A 55 -2.72 -13.96 11.66
C ALA A 55 -3.74 -14.88 10.96
N ALA A 56 -3.62 -16.21 11.13
CA ALA A 56 -4.59 -17.16 10.57
C ALA A 56 -5.98 -17.05 11.23
N GLU A 57 -6.00 -16.76 12.54
CA GLU A 57 -7.24 -16.61 13.31
C GLU A 57 -7.91 -15.25 13.08
N HIS A 58 -7.15 -14.28 12.65
CA HIS A 58 -7.58 -12.89 12.44
C HIS A 58 -7.49 -12.50 10.96
N ARG A 59 -8.00 -13.35 10.07
CA ARG A 59 -8.21 -12.93 8.67
C ARG A 59 -9.23 -11.80 8.69
N TRP A 60 -8.76 -10.62 8.32
CA TRP A 60 -9.61 -9.46 8.17
C TRP A 60 -10.54 -9.70 6.99
N ASP A 61 -11.85 -9.65 7.24
CA ASP A 61 -12.80 -9.65 6.15
C ASP A 61 -12.52 -8.42 5.28
N THR A 62 -12.37 -8.64 3.99
CA THR A 62 -12.22 -7.53 3.05
C THR A 62 -13.51 -6.75 2.98
N VAL A 63 -13.40 -5.43 3.06
CA VAL A 63 -14.56 -4.54 2.89
C VAL A 63 -14.80 -4.23 1.41
N HIS A 64 -16.04 -3.95 1.05
CA HIS A 64 -16.38 -3.56 -0.31
C HIS A 64 -16.00 -2.10 -0.56
N VAL A 65 -15.18 -1.87 -1.59
CA VAL A 65 -14.80 -0.53 -2.02
C VAL A 65 -15.76 -0.07 -3.11
N ILE A 66 -16.39 1.09 -2.91
CA ILE A 66 -17.28 1.73 -3.87
C ILE A 66 -16.80 3.14 -4.19
N TRP A 67 -17.04 3.58 -5.40
CA TRP A 67 -16.71 4.92 -5.85
C TRP A 67 -17.98 5.76 -5.87
N ARG A 68 -17.97 6.92 -5.22
CA ARG A 68 -19.11 7.84 -5.20
C ARG A 68 -19.48 8.30 -6.61
N ASP A 69 -18.48 8.55 -7.45
CA ASP A 69 -18.64 8.98 -8.83
C ASP A 69 -17.68 8.23 -9.74
N GLU A 70 -18.17 7.73 -10.86
CA GLU A 70 -17.33 7.10 -11.90
C GLU A 70 -16.26 8.03 -12.47
N ALA A 71 -16.51 9.35 -12.45
CA ALA A 71 -15.53 10.34 -12.89
C ALA A 71 -14.24 10.30 -12.05
N LEU A 72 -14.32 9.94 -10.76
CA LEU A 72 -13.15 9.80 -9.88
C LEU A 72 -12.21 8.67 -10.33
N LYS A 73 -12.73 7.63 -10.97
CA LYS A 73 -11.91 6.53 -11.50
C LYS A 73 -11.00 6.99 -12.64
N SER A 74 -11.41 8.00 -13.41
CA SER A 74 -10.63 8.52 -14.52
C SER A 74 -9.49 9.45 -14.10
N CYS A 75 -9.39 9.81 -12.82
CA CYS A 75 -8.31 10.64 -12.29
C CYS A 75 -6.97 9.91 -12.22
N MET A 76 -6.96 8.58 -12.30
CA MET A 76 -5.75 7.76 -12.20
C MET A 76 -5.77 6.63 -13.25
N ASP A 77 -4.60 6.08 -13.54
CA ASP A 77 -4.45 4.91 -14.40
C ASP A 77 -5.05 3.65 -13.75
N GLU A 78 -5.29 2.63 -14.57
CA GLU A 78 -5.96 1.39 -14.13
C GLU A 78 -5.16 0.63 -13.07
N ASP A 79 -3.83 0.54 -13.21
CA ASP A 79 -2.97 -0.19 -12.27
C ASP A 79 -2.97 0.48 -10.89
N THR A 80 -2.88 1.82 -10.87
CA THR A 80 -2.98 2.64 -9.65
C THR A 80 -4.34 2.46 -9.00
N ARG A 81 -5.43 2.50 -9.79
CA ARG A 81 -6.79 2.31 -9.29
C ARG A 81 -6.98 0.95 -8.62
N ILE A 82 -6.57 -0.13 -9.28
CA ILE A 82 -6.66 -1.50 -8.75
C ILE A 82 -5.88 -1.61 -7.44
N THR A 83 -4.68 -1.01 -7.38
CA THR A 83 -3.86 -1.03 -6.16
C THR A 83 -4.53 -0.29 -5.02
N VAL A 84 -5.10 0.89 -5.27
CA VAL A 84 -5.84 1.68 -4.29
C VAL A 84 -7.06 0.92 -3.76
N GLU A 85 -7.84 0.30 -4.66
CA GLU A 85 -8.98 -0.54 -4.28
C GLU A 85 -8.56 -1.71 -3.39
N HIS A 86 -7.46 -2.39 -3.71
CA HIS A 86 -6.94 -3.50 -2.89
C HIS A 86 -6.47 -3.04 -1.52
N ILE A 87 -5.81 -1.88 -1.41
CA ILE A 87 -5.38 -1.33 -0.11
C ILE A 87 -6.60 -0.98 0.74
N LEU A 88 -7.58 -0.28 0.16
CA LEU A 88 -8.78 0.12 0.87
C LEU A 88 -9.65 -1.07 1.27
N ALA A 89 -9.67 -2.14 0.45
CA ALA A 89 -10.39 -3.38 0.78
C ALA A 89 -9.88 -4.06 2.05
N GLN A 90 -8.65 -3.77 2.46
CA GLN A 90 -8.07 -4.27 3.72
C GLN A 90 -8.36 -3.38 4.94
N ASP A 91 -9.23 -2.37 4.81
CA ASP A 91 -9.60 -1.41 5.85
C ASP A 91 -8.37 -0.82 6.58
N PRO A 92 -7.63 0.09 5.95
CA PRO A 92 -6.38 0.63 6.50
C PRO A 92 -6.57 1.56 7.70
N ARG A 93 -7.80 1.72 8.20
CA ARG A 93 -8.08 2.57 9.36
C ARG A 93 -7.50 1.98 10.63
N ALA A 94 -6.96 2.85 11.48
CA ALA A 94 -6.54 2.42 12.82
C ALA A 94 -7.73 1.85 13.61
N ALA A 95 -7.54 0.71 14.26
CA ALA A 95 -8.59 -0.03 14.97
C ALA A 95 -9.34 0.81 16.03
N TYR A 96 -8.68 1.81 16.60
CA TYR A 96 -9.24 2.71 17.63
C TYR A 96 -9.96 3.93 17.05
N ASN A 97 -9.89 4.18 15.74
CA ASN A 97 -10.48 5.36 15.11
C ASN A 97 -11.53 4.95 14.07
N LYS A 98 -12.65 4.43 14.55
CA LYS A 98 -13.79 4.04 13.71
C LYS A 98 -14.94 5.02 13.87
N ALA A 99 -14.65 6.32 13.80
CA ALA A 99 -15.68 7.36 13.88
C ALA A 99 -16.62 7.25 12.68
N LYS A 100 -17.93 7.34 12.96
CA LYS A 100 -18.97 7.37 11.94
C LYS A 100 -18.90 8.72 11.22
N ASP A 101 -19.09 8.70 9.90
CA ASP A 101 -19.13 9.90 9.04
C ASP A 101 -17.82 10.72 9.00
N TYR A 102 -16.68 10.12 9.41
CA TYR A 102 -15.39 10.78 9.32
C TYR A 102 -14.78 10.54 7.94
N ILE A 103 -14.28 11.61 7.31
CA ILE A 103 -13.54 11.52 6.04
C ILE A 103 -12.08 11.20 6.35
N TYR A 104 -11.66 10.02 5.94
CA TYR A 104 -10.27 9.57 6.04
C TYR A 104 -9.51 9.98 4.78
N GLY A 105 -8.22 10.23 4.94
CA GLY A 105 -7.30 10.47 3.83
C GLY A 105 -6.23 9.39 3.74
N MET A 106 -5.94 8.94 2.53
CA MET A 106 -4.84 8.03 2.23
C MET A 106 -4.04 8.58 1.06
N ARG A 107 -2.73 8.70 1.23
CA ARG A 107 -1.86 9.11 0.14
C ARG A 107 -1.28 7.86 -0.55
N TYR A 108 -1.41 7.83 -1.88
CA TYR A 108 -0.79 6.82 -2.72
C TYR A 108 -0.19 7.47 -3.97
N GLY A 109 1.12 7.38 -4.12
CA GLY A 109 1.85 8.09 -5.19
C GLY A 109 1.62 9.60 -5.13
N SER A 110 1.15 10.17 -6.24
CA SER A 110 0.78 11.58 -6.37
C SER A 110 -0.68 11.88 -5.97
N PHE A 111 -1.44 10.89 -5.51
CA PHE A 111 -2.86 11.06 -5.19
C PHE A 111 -3.12 11.12 -3.69
N ASP A 112 -4.01 12.05 -3.28
CA ASP A 112 -4.65 12.10 -1.97
C ASP A 112 -6.08 11.57 -2.14
N ILE A 113 -6.33 10.36 -1.62
CA ILE A 113 -7.59 9.65 -1.74
C ILE A 113 -8.38 9.87 -0.45
N ARG A 114 -9.58 10.44 -0.57
CA ARG A 114 -10.48 10.66 0.55
C ARG A 114 -11.61 9.64 0.52
N PHE A 115 -11.90 9.04 1.66
CA PHE A 115 -12.91 8.01 1.77
C PHE A 115 -13.67 8.06 3.08
N VAL A 116 -14.87 7.56 3.06
CA VAL A 116 -15.74 7.32 4.23
C VAL A 116 -15.93 5.82 4.38
N ALA A 117 -15.98 5.33 5.61
CA ALA A 117 -16.17 3.91 5.85
C ALA A 117 -17.40 3.66 6.73
N ASP A 118 -18.24 2.75 6.30
CA ASP A 118 -19.34 2.21 7.08
C ASP A 118 -18.99 0.81 7.60
N SER A 119 -18.67 0.73 8.89
CA SER A 119 -18.32 -0.53 9.54
C SER A 119 -19.50 -1.48 9.69
N HIS A 120 -20.75 -0.99 9.67
CA HIS A 120 -21.96 -1.83 9.74
C HIS A 120 -22.29 -2.43 8.38
N ALA A 121 -22.10 -1.66 7.32
CA ALA A 121 -22.32 -2.14 5.95
C ALA A 121 -21.10 -2.90 5.39
N GLY A 122 -19.94 -2.84 6.04
CA GLY A 122 -18.70 -3.42 5.54
C GLY A 122 -18.23 -2.77 4.23
N THR A 123 -18.41 -1.44 4.12
CA THR A 123 -18.10 -0.70 2.90
C THR A 123 -17.14 0.46 3.16
N ILE A 124 -16.31 0.76 2.17
CA ILE A 124 -15.53 1.98 2.05
C ILE A 124 -15.93 2.70 0.77
N GLU A 125 -16.40 3.93 0.90
CA GLU A 125 -16.77 4.78 -0.22
C GLU A 125 -15.68 5.83 -0.49
N ILE A 126 -15.07 5.80 -1.68
CA ILE A 126 -14.16 6.84 -2.14
C ILE A 126 -14.98 8.06 -2.55
N VAL A 127 -14.78 9.17 -1.86
CA VAL A 127 -15.58 10.39 -1.99
C VAL A 127 -14.87 11.48 -2.78
N ASP A 128 -13.53 11.45 -2.83
CA ASP A 128 -12.73 12.45 -3.52
C ASP A 128 -11.33 11.89 -3.85
N VAL A 129 -10.75 12.35 -4.94
CA VAL A 129 -9.38 12.05 -5.37
C VAL A 129 -8.74 13.35 -5.85
N VAL A 130 -7.66 13.76 -5.21
CA VAL A 130 -6.91 14.97 -5.55
C VAL A 130 -5.50 14.60 -5.99
N GLU A 131 -5.10 15.03 -7.18
CA GLU A 131 -3.71 14.89 -7.62
C GLU A 131 -2.85 15.98 -6.97
N CYS A 132 -1.82 15.55 -6.25
CA CYS A 132 -0.87 16.43 -5.58
C CYS A 132 0.36 16.64 -6.47
N ILE A 133 0.44 17.79 -7.14
CA ILE A 133 1.52 18.12 -8.09
C ILE A 133 2.85 18.39 -7.38
N ASP A 134 2.85 18.69 -6.08
CA ASP A 134 4.05 18.97 -5.30
C ASP A 134 4.19 18.11 -4.06
N GLY A 135 5.40 17.53 -3.90
CA GLY A 135 5.76 16.75 -2.74
C GLY A 135 5.65 17.54 -1.44
N TYR A 136 4.92 16.98 -0.48
CA TYR A 136 4.80 17.44 0.91
C TYR A 136 4.08 18.78 1.12
N HIS A 137 2.77 18.81 1.10
CA HIS A 137 2.06 19.78 1.92
C HIS A 137 2.13 19.36 3.40
N LYS A 138 2.94 20.08 4.19
CA LYS A 138 2.84 20.01 5.65
C LYS A 138 1.42 20.39 6.04
N VAL A 139 0.67 19.40 6.54
CA VAL A 139 -0.57 19.67 7.26
C VAL A 139 -0.19 20.47 8.51
N LYS A 140 -0.74 21.70 8.61
CA LYS A 140 -0.65 22.51 9.83
C LYS A 140 -1.64 21.99 10.86
#